data_89b5a18f8a5ba2b6906fd3599fdc4c96
#
_entry.id   89b5a18f8a5ba2b6906fd3599fdc4c96
#
_cell.length_a   1.000
_cell.length_b   1.000
_cell.length_c   1.000
_cell.angle_alpha   90.00
_cell.angle_beta   90.00
_cell.angle_gamma   90.00
#
_symmetry.space_group_name_H-M   'P 1'
#
loop_
_entity.id
_entity.type
_entity.pdbx_description
1 polymer ?
#
loop_
_entity_poly.entity_id
_entity_poly.type
_entity_poly.pdbx_seq_one_letter_code
_entity_poly.pdbx_strand_id
1 'polypeptide(L)'
;MNIAVRGIGIISALGNGAGETLAALRAGRSGIGKPTLFRSAVDVPVGEVRRDNRALGELLGIPARETPSRTALLGMIAAAQAVADAAIPAAARVALVSGTSVGGMDLTENFYRDFRSDNGRGRLRSVAGPDCA
;
A
#
# COMPACT_ATOMS: atom_id res chain seq x y z
N MET A 1 30.80 -12.62 5.33
CA MET A 1 29.90 -12.08 4.29
C MET A 1 29.36 -10.74 4.80
N ASN A 2 29.58 -9.65 4.09
CA ASN A 2 29.07 -8.34 4.51
C ASN A 2 27.76 -8.06 3.77
N ILE A 3 26.70 -7.74 4.52
CA ILE A 3 25.40 -7.36 3.98
C ILE A 3 25.24 -5.85 4.20
N ALA A 4 24.81 -5.13 3.17
CA ALA A 4 24.60 -3.68 3.23
C ALA A 4 23.17 -3.32 2.75
N VAL A 5 22.52 -2.41 3.48
CA VAL A 5 21.28 -1.77 3.02
C VAL A 5 21.69 -0.68 2.03
N ARG A 6 21.18 -0.74 0.80
CA ARG A 6 21.55 0.19 -0.26
C ARG A 6 20.47 1.23 -0.57
N GLY A 7 19.24 0.97 -0.23
CA GLY A 7 18.15 1.91 -0.45
C GLY A 7 16.99 1.65 0.50
N ILE A 8 16.25 2.68 0.79
CA ILE A 8 15.11 2.68 1.69
C ILE A 8 13.91 3.32 1.01
N GLY A 9 12.75 2.65 1.10
CA GLY A 9 11.46 3.22 0.70
C GLY A 9 10.46 3.09 1.82
N ILE A 10 9.74 4.16 2.10
CA ILE A 10 8.77 4.23 3.18
C ILE A 10 7.54 5.00 2.70
N ILE A 11 6.36 4.45 2.99
CA ILE A 11 5.10 5.18 2.91
C ILE A 11 4.30 4.90 4.18
N SER A 12 3.94 5.93 4.89
CA SER A 12 3.29 5.83 6.20
C SER A 12 2.42 7.04 6.50
N ALA A 13 1.77 7.03 7.65
CA ALA A 13 1.03 8.19 8.16
C ALA A 13 1.93 9.41 8.48
N LEU A 14 3.25 9.22 8.57
CA LEU A 14 4.22 10.30 8.82
C LEU A 14 4.72 10.98 7.55
N GLY A 15 4.68 10.27 6.40
CA GLY A 15 5.18 10.82 5.15
C GLY A 15 5.22 9.80 4.01
N ASN A 16 5.44 10.30 2.80
CA ASN A 16 5.47 9.53 1.56
C ASN A 16 6.91 9.26 1.09
N GLY A 17 7.84 9.17 2.00
CA GLY A 17 9.24 8.89 1.71
C GLY A 17 10.09 8.94 2.97
N ALA A 18 11.35 8.47 2.86
CA ALA A 18 12.29 8.44 3.97
C ALA A 18 12.57 9.86 4.52
N GLY A 19 12.72 10.85 3.66
CA GLY A 19 12.97 12.24 4.06
C GLY A 19 11.83 12.86 4.87
N GLU A 20 10.58 12.74 4.38
CA GLU A 20 9.40 13.25 5.10
C GLU A 20 9.20 12.54 6.43
N THR A 21 9.36 11.21 6.44
CA THR A 21 9.25 10.39 7.65
C THR A 21 10.29 10.79 8.68
N LEU A 22 11.55 10.96 8.28
CA LEU A 22 12.62 11.40 9.16
C LEU A 22 12.37 12.80 9.71
N ALA A 23 11.93 13.73 8.87
CA ALA A 23 11.59 15.09 9.31
C ALA A 23 10.42 15.09 10.31
N ALA A 24 9.41 14.25 10.09
CA ALA A 24 8.30 14.09 11.02
C ALA A 24 8.76 13.52 12.37
N LEU A 25 9.60 12.50 12.37
CA LEU A 25 10.16 11.90 13.58
C LEU A 25 11.02 12.91 14.37
N ARG A 26 11.90 13.64 13.69
CA ARG A 26 12.73 14.68 14.32
C ARG A 26 11.92 15.81 14.94
N ALA A 27 10.79 16.14 14.33
CA ALA A 27 9.87 17.16 14.83
C ALA A 27 8.90 16.64 15.90
N GLY A 28 8.97 15.36 16.30
CA GLY A 28 8.04 14.75 17.25
C GLY A 28 6.59 14.70 16.72
N ARG A 29 6.38 14.77 15.41
CA ARG A 29 5.02 14.74 14.86
C ARG A 29 4.43 13.33 14.92
N SER A 30 3.16 13.24 15.32
CA SER A 30 2.40 12.01 15.26
C SER A 30 1.67 11.91 13.92
N GLY A 31 1.68 10.73 13.33
CA GLY A 31 0.83 10.38 12.17
C GLY A 31 -0.53 9.81 12.58
N ILE A 32 -0.80 9.70 13.88
CA ILE A 32 -2.05 9.14 14.41
C ILE A 32 -3.11 10.23 14.50
N GLY A 33 -4.32 9.94 14.05
CA GLY A 33 -5.44 10.88 14.07
C GLY A 33 -6.75 10.20 13.70
N LYS A 34 -7.79 11.00 13.49
CA LYS A 34 -9.07 10.48 13.01
C LYS A 34 -8.94 9.97 11.57
N PRO A 35 -9.61 8.85 11.21
CA PRO A 35 -9.66 8.39 9.84
C PRO A 35 -10.31 9.43 8.92
N THR A 36 -9.75 9.61 7.71
CA THR A 36 -10.25 10.56 6.72
C THR A 36 -10.73 9.88 5.43
N LEU A 37 -10.25 8.69 5.14
CA LEU A 37 -10.56 7.95 3.92
C LEU A 37 -11.70 6.94 4.07
N PHE A 38 -12.09 6.63 5.30
CA PHE A 38 -13.20 5.73 5.59
C PHE A 38 -14.02 6.21 6.78
N ARG A 39 -15.28 5.78 6.83
CA ARG A 39 -16.16 6.04 7.96
C ARG A 39 -16.02 4.90 8.97
N SER A 40 -15.80 5.23 10.23
CA SER A 40 -15.80 4.28 11.32
C SER A 40 -16.97 4.56 12.27
N ALA A 41 -17.65 3.51 12.70
CA ALA A 41 -18.65 3.60 13.78
C ALA A 41 -17.99 3.76 15.17
N VAL A 42 -16.70 3.51 15.25
CA VAL A 42 -15.91 3.60 16.49
C VAL A 42 -14.95 4.77 16.36
N ASP A 43 -14.93 5.65 17.35
CA ASP A 43 -13.99 6.79 17.40
C ASP A 43 -12.62 6.30 17.94
N VAL A 44 -11.84 5.71 17.04
CA VAL A 44 -10.48 5.26 17.34
C VAL A 44 -9.47 6.03 16.50
N PRO A 45 -8.35 6.45 17.08
CA PRO A 45 -7.27 7.06 16.33
C PRO A 45 -6.53 6.00 15.49
N VAL A 46 -6.18 6.36 14.26
CA VAL A 46 -5.50 5.48 13.30
C VAL A 46 -4.29 6.16 12.69
N GLY A 47 -3.29 5.38 12.30
CA GLY A 47 -2.20 5.83 11.43
C GLY A 47 -2.60 5.63 9.97
N GLU A 48 -3.03 6.70 9.28
CA GLU A 48 -3.55 6.63 7.93
C GLU A 48 -2.62 7.29 6.92
N VAL A 49 -2.27 6.58 5.86
CA VAL A 49 -1.72 7.20 4.65
C VAL A 49 -2.84 7.94 3.95
N ARG A 50 -2.83 9.29 4.03
CA ARG A 50 -3.94 10.17 3.59
C ARG A 50 -3.98 10.35 2.07
N ARG A 51 -3.87 9.24 1.33
CA ARG A 51 -4.09 9.14 -0.11
C ARG A 51 -5.00 7.97 -0.37
N ASP A 52 -6.04 8.15 -1.17
CA ASP A 52 -6.90 7.06 -1.60
C ASP A 52 -6.17 6.13 -2.60
N ASN A 53 -6.78 5.00 -2.92
CA ASN A 53 -6.17 4.02 -3.82
C ASN A 53 -5.96 4.56 -5.23
N ARG A 54 -6.81 5.48 -5.68
CA ARG A 54 -6.67 6.13 -6.98
C ARG A 54 -5.41 7.01 -7.01
N ALA A 55 -5.25 7.88 -6.03
CA ALA A 55 -4.06 8.74 -5.91
C ALA A 55 -2.76 7.93 -5.75
N LEU A 56 -2.82 6.78 -5.05
CA LEU A 56 -1.68 5.87 -4.94
C LEU A 56 -1.37 5.20 -6.29
N GLY A 57 -2.39 4.78 -7.03
CA GLY A 57 -2.23 4.21 -8.37
C GLY A 57 -1.65 5.22 -9.38
N GLU A 58 -2.09 6.47 -9.33
CA GLU A 58 -1.55 7.55 -10.16
C GLU A 58 -0.05 7.77 -9.94
N LEU A 59 0.44 7.67 -8.70
CA LEU A 59 1.89 7.74 -8.39
C LEU A 59 2.69 6.60 -9.03
N LEU A 60 2.06 5.47 -9.28
CA LEU A 60 2.68 4.29 -9.89
C LEU A 60 2.44 4.20 -11.41
N GLY A 61 1.69 5.15 -11.98
CA GLY A 61 1.29 5.09 -13.39
C GLY A 61 0.33 3.94 -13.71
N ILE A 62 -0.40 3.43 -12.71
CA ILE A 62 -1.35 2.32 -12.88
C ILE A 62 -2.64 2.87 -13.52
N PRO A 63 -3.12 2.27 -14.62
CA PRO A 63 -4.37 2.68 -15.25
C PRO A 63 -5.57 2.59 -14.28
N ALA A 64 -6.49 3.55 -14.34
CA ALA A 64 -7.65 3.62 -13.42
C ALA A 64 -8.59 2.40 -13.47
N ARG A 65 -8.51 1.60 -14.58
CA ARG A 65 -9.26 0.33 -14.71
C ARG A 65 -8.69 -0.81 -13.87
N GLU A 66 -7.43 -0.70 -13.46
CA GLU A 66 -6.77 -1.66 -12.60
C GLU A 66 -6.96 -1.25 -11.14
N THR A 67 -7.37 -2.19 -10.31
CA THR A 67 -7.69 -1.94 -8.90
C THR A 67 -6.87 -2.86 -7.98
N PRO A 68 -5.55 -2.65 -7.87
CA PRO A 68 -4.75 -3.38 -6.89
C PRO A 68 -5.25 -3.09 -5.48
N SER A 69 -5.01 -4.02 -4.56
CA SER A 69 -5.33 -3.80 -3.15
C SER A 69 -4.51 -2.62 -2.59
N ARG A 70 -5.02 -1.97 -1.58
CA ARG A 70 -4.31 -0.90 -0.87
C ARG A 70 -2.94 -1.36 -0.38
N THR A 71 -2.86 -2.57 0.15
CA THR A 71 -1.60 -3.19 0.60
C THR A 71 -0.60 -3.31 -0.53
N ALA A 72 -1.04 -3.77 -1.71
CA ALA A 72 -0.17 -3.86 -2.89
C ALA A 72 0.32 -2.48 -3.35
N LEU A 73 -0.56 -1.48 -3.42
CA LEU A 73 -0.20 -0.11 -3.80
C LEU A 73 0.87 0.48 -2.87
N LEU A 74 0.69 0.35 -1.56
CA LEU A 74 1.65 0.84 -0.57
C LEU A 74 2.99 0.10 -0.68
N GLY A 75 2.97 -1.22 -0.86
CA GLY A 75 4.17 -2.03 -1.04
C GLY A 75 4.94 -1.67 -2.32
N MET A 76 4.23 -1.48 -3.44
CA MET A 76 4.85 -1.07 -4.71
C MET A 76 5.48 0.31 -4.63
N ILE A 77 4.83 1.29 -3.97
CA ILE A 77 5.40 2.63 -3.77
C ILE A 77 6.68 2.55 -2.94
N ALA A 78 6.66 1.83 -1.82
CA ALA A 78 7.84 1.66 -0.99
C ALA A 78 8.98 0.95 -1.74
N ALA A 79 8.67 -0.10 -2.50
CA ALA A 79 9.64 -0.81 -3.33
C ALA A 79 10.25 0.11 -4.41
N ALA A 80 9.42 0.88 -5.12
CA ALA A 80 9.89 1.83 -6.13
C ALA A 80 10.82 2.90 -5.55
N GLN A 81 10.50 3.43 -4.37
CA GLN A 81 11.37 4.36 -3.65
C GLN A 81 12.71 3.72 -3.28
N ALA A 82 12.71 2.50 -2.73
CA ALA A 82 13.93 1.79 -2.35
C ALA A 82 14.82 1.49 -3.55
N VAL A 83 14.24 1.10 -4.70
CA VAL A 83 14.97 0.87 -5.95
C VAL A 83 15.60 2.17 -6.47
N ALA A 84 14.87 3.27 -6.42
CA ALA A 84 15.36 4.58 -6.83
C ALA A 84 16.49 5.08 -5.90
N ASP A 85 16.31 4.99 -4.60
CA ASP A 85 17.30 5.38 -3.59
C ASP A 85 18.59 4.55 -3.69
N ALA A 86 18.48 3.26 -3.96
CA ALA A 86 19.60 2.36 -4.19
C ALA A 86 20.28 2.55 -5.55
N ALA A 87 19.73 3.38 -6.44
CA ALA A 87 20.17 3.55 -7.83
C ALA A 87 20.34 2.20 -8.57
N ILE A 88 19.38 1.29 -8.42
CA ILE A 88 19.42 -0.02 -9.08
C ILE A 88 19.14 0.17 -10.58
N PRO A 89 20.03 -0.31 -11.48
CA PRO A 89 19.78 -0.23 -12.92
C PRO A 89 18.52 -1.03 -13.31
N ALA A 90 17.76 -0.50 -14.29
CA ALA A 90 16.54 -1.14 -14.77
C ALA A 90 16.76 -2.58 -15.30
N ALA A 91 17.94 -2.88 -15.82
CA ALA A 91 18.31 -4.22 -16.29
C ALA A 91 18.77 -5.16 -15.19
N ALA A 92 18.88 -4.70 -13.93
CA ALA A 92 19.33 -5.56 -12.84
C ALA A 92 18.26 -6.59 -12.48
N ARG A 93 18.70 -7.82 -12.23
CA ARG A 93 17.83 -8.86 -11.69
C ARG A 93 17.82 -8.75 -10.17
N VAL A 94 16.64 -8.51 -9.62
CA VAL A 94 16.42 -8.41 -8.18
C VAL A 94 15.38 -9.44 -7.73
N ALA A 95 15.53 -9.96 -6.54
CA ALA A 95 14.50 -10.77 -5.90
C ALA A 95 13.64 -9.87 -5.03
N LEU A 96 12.32 -10.04 -5.11
CA LEU A 96 11.36 -9.38 -4.23
C LEU A 96 10.91 -10.38 -3.16
N VAL A 97 11.10 -10.02 -1.89
CA VAL A 97 10.51 -10.74 -0.77
C VAL A 97 9.51 -9.81 -0.11
N SER A 98 8.24 -10.17 -0.15
CA SER A 98 7.15 -9.36 0.39
C SER A 98 6.44 -10.11 1.52
N GLY A 99 6.04 -9.39 2.55
CA GLY A 99 5.27 -9.91 3.67
C GLY A 99 4.17 -8.94 4.06
N THR A 100 3.01 -9.48 4.43
CA THR A 100 1.88 -8.71 4.95
C THR A 100 1.16 -9.50 6.03
N SER A 101 0.59 -8.83 7.00
CA SER A 101 -0.20 -9.48 8.06
C SER A 101 -1.63 -9.77 7.64
N VAL A 102 -2.21 -9.00 6.73
CA VAL A 102 -3.66 -9.03 6.42
C VAL A 102 -3.94 -9.12 4.91
N GLY A 103 -2.97 -8.91 4.06
CA GLY A 103 -3.14 -8.96 2.60
C GLY A 103 -4.09 -7.87 2.06
N GLY A 104 -4.85 -8.22 1.02
CA GLY A 104 -5.79 -7.34 0.34
C GLY A 104 -7.17 -7.27 0.99
N MET A 105 -7.26 -6.98 2.28
CA MET A 105 -8.51 -6.99 3.04
C MET A 105 -9.57 -6.04 2.46
N ASP A 106 -9.16 -4.89 1.93
CA ASP A 106 -10.04 -3.93 1.27
C ASP A 106 -10.79 -4.53 0.08
N LEU A 107 -10.13 -5.37 -0.72
CA LEU A 107 -10.77 -6.10 -1.82
C LEU A 107 -11.72 -7.18 -1.30
N THR A 108 -11.32 -7.89 -0.25
CA THR A 108 -12.13 -8.94 0.39
C THR A 108 -13.41 -8.35 0.99
N GLU A 109 -13.33 -7.22 1.68
CA GLU A 109 -14.49 -6.53 2.25
C GLU A 109 -15.46 -6.05 1.16
N ASN A 110 -14.96 -5.49 0.07
CA ASN A 110 -15.78 -5.08 -1.06
C ASN A 110 -16.46 -6.29 -1.71
N PHE A 111 -15.70 -7.37 -1.97
CA PHE A 111 -16.27 -8.61 -2.49
C PHE A 111 -17.37 -9.16 -1.59
N TYR A 112 -17.12 -9.24 -0.29
CA TYR A 112 -18.07 -9.81 0.67
C TYR A 112 -19.36 -8.98 0.77
N ARG A 113 -19.24 -7.67 0.71
CA ARG A 113 -20.42 -6.79 0.69
C ARG A 113 -21.27 -7.02 -0.55
N ASP A 114 -20.65 -7.12 -1.72
CA ASP A 114 -21.34 -7.36 -2.98
C ASP A 114 -21.97 -8.77 -3.03
N PHE A 115 -21.23 -9.78 -2.55
CA PHE A 115 -21.71 -11.15 -2.42
C PHE A 115 -22.92 -11.26 -1.47
N ARG A 116 -22.88 -10.53 -0.36
CA ARG A 116 -24.04 -10.53 0.57
C ARG A 116 -25.27 -9.87 0.01
N SER A 117 -25.13 -8.89 -0.85
CA SER A 117 -26.27 -8.22 -1.50
C SER A 117 -26.90 -9.08 -2.60
N ASP A 118 -26.07 -9.84 -3.31
CA ASP A 118 -26.47 -10.75 -4.38
C ASP A 118 -25.36 -11.80 -4.59
N ASN A 119 -25.64 -13.06 -4.26
CA ASN A 119 -24.68 -14.17 -4.36
C ASN A 119 -24.06 -14.34 -5.75
N GLY A 120 -24.66 -13.77 -6.82
CA GLY A 120 -24.15 -13.82 -8.19
C GLY A 120 -23.19 -12.69 -8.55
N ARG A 121 -23.05 -11.65 -7.75
CA ARG A 121 -22.31 -10.41 -8.11
C ARG A 121 -20.85 -10.36 -7.67
N GLY A 122 -20.42 -11.22 -6.76
CA GLY A 122 -19.04 -11.22 -6.29
C GLY A 122 -18.06 -11.55 -7.42
N ARG A 123 -17.11 -10.66 -7.73
CA ARG A 123 -16.04 -10.92 -8.68
C ARG A 123 -14.88 -11.61 -7.98
N LEU A 124 -14.76 -12.92 -8.11
CA LEU A 124 -13.66 -13.72 -7.54
C LEU A 124 -12.26 -13.20 -7.91
N ARG A 125 -12.10 -12.63 -9.12
CA ARG A 125 -10.83 -12.06 -9.58
C ARG A 125 -10.30 -10.91 -8.73
N SER A 126 -11.14 -10.23 -7.96
CA SER A 126 -10.69 -9.17 -7.06
C SER A 126 -10.10 -9.69 -5.75
N VAL A 127 -10.30 -10.98 -5.45
CA VAL A 127 -9.87 -11.62 -4.19
C VAL A 127 -8.83 -12.70 -4.45
N ALA A 128 -8.97 -13.42 -5.55
CA ALA A 128 -8.02 -14.43 -5.98
C ALA A 128 -6.86 -13.77 -6.75
N GLY A 129 -5.63 -14.08 -6.38
CA GLY A 129 -4.47 -13.70 -7.19
C GLY A 129 -4.53 -14.36 -8.57
N PRO A 130 -3.71 -13.88 -9.54
CA PRO A 130 -3.69 -14.40 -10.90
C PRO A 130 -3.39 -15.91 -11.01
N ASP A 131 -2.86 -16.50 -9.95
CA ASP A 131 -2.46 -17.92 -9.90
C ASP A 131 -3.57 -18.86 -9.37
N CYS A 132 -4.78 -18.34 -9.11
CA CYS A 132 -5.93 -19.11 -8.63
C CYS A 132 -6.95 -19.44 -9.73
N ALA A 133 -6.56 -19.33 -11.00
CA ALA A 133 -7.43 -19.62 -12.16
C ALA A 133 -7.01 -20.92 -12.85
#